data_04a114bb7247303968e52db9a20d2f71
#
_entry.id   04a114bb7247303968e52db9a20d2f71
#
_cell.length_a   1.000
_cell.length_b   1.000
_cell.length_c   1.000
_cell.angle_alpha   90.00
_cell.angle_beta   90.00
_cell.angle_gamma   90.00
#
_symmetry.space_group_name_H-M   'P 1'
#
loop_
_entity.id
_entity.type
_entity.pdbx_description
1 polymer ?
#
loop_
_entity_poly.entity_id
_entity_poly.type
_entity_poly.pdbx_seq_one_letter_code
_entity_poly.pdbx_strand_id
1 'polypeptide(L)'
;MGLRSFFKTSDYSKITAEYHHTTEFRRGGYGIDSLQPHESPLTEQLKHNIDAATMKWDMYTADSKHFVSAYTSFQHIGRDSYFGTNYNPDAYGKSTDIVSVTGAQYRFSYPCGLMNADLSAGVEYSYNQLRDQILGYDRNTLQRVHLGGGYVQNEWKNKQWSILVGGRLEQHSLLEKPIFSPRANVRYTPIDPIILRVSYASGYRAPQIYEEDLHVGAVGGEVSLISLDENLRPEYSHSVSGSIDMYQRFGKWDLNLTLEGFFTQLNDVFTLVENGHDALGNLLLTRTNASGARVAGLNVEAKVGYGHLLTFQAGYTYNHSRYIQPEQWSPTIAPQRRMFRTPDHYGYFLLNIEPVKHFHILTNGKVTGNMLVQHFAGYIPEDKEVTTPVFFEWDVKLCYDIPIYKHYTLEINAGVKNLLDHFQQDLDKGMDRDAGYIYGPATPRTFFAGVNLKI
;
A
#
# COMPACT_ATOMS: atom_id res chain seq x y z
N MET A 1 -20.19 3.08 -8.19
CA MET A 1 -21.51 3.44 -7.60
C MET A 1 -21.51 2.93 -6.17
N GLY A 2 -22.01 3.71 -5.19
CA GLY A 2 -22.00 3.30 -3.79
C GLY A 2 -23.24 3.81 -3.05
N LEU A 3 -23.69 3.02 -2.07
CA LEU A 3 -24.78 3.38 -1.17
C LEU A 3 -24.32 3.12 0.26
N ARG A 4 -24.52 4.08 1.15
CA ARG A 4 -24.31 3.91 2.59
C ARG A 4 -25.55 4.37 3.32
N SER A 5 -26.04 3.55 4.23
CA SER A 5 -27.17 3.88 5.09
C SER A 5 -26.84 3.54 6.53
N PHE A 6 -27.49 4.21 7.46
CA PHE A 6 -27.41 3.88 8.86
C PHE A 6 -28.77 4.01 9.53
N PHE A 7 -29.01 3.14 10.49
CA PHE A 7 -30.23 3.11 11.24
C PHE A 7 -29.89 3.06 12.74
N LYS A 8 -30.39 4.04 13.51
CA LYS A 8 -30.30 4.02 14.97
C LYS A 8 -31.36 3.08 15.53
N THR A 9 -30.93 2.00 16.18
CA THR A 9 -31.82 1.04 16.84
C THR A 9 -32.18 1.48 18.25
N SER A 10 -31.34 2.35 18.85
CA SER A 10 -31.56 3.06 20.12
C SER A 10 -30.65 4.27 20.18
N ASP A 11 -30.72 5.05 21.30
CA ASP A 11 -29.81 6.18 21.52
C ASP A 11 -28.33 5.74 21.60
N TYR A 12 -28.08 4.47 21.89
CA TYR A 12 -26.73 3.91 22.09
C TYR A 12 -26.37 2.85 21.06
N SER A 13 -27.22 2.59 20.07
CA SER A 13 -26.99 1.52 19.12
C SER A 13 -27.32 1.94 17.70
N LYS A 14 -26.43 1.52 16.77
CA LYS A 14 -26.53 1.88 15.36
C LYS A 14 -26.15 0.69 14.47
N ILE A 15 -26.93 0.45 13.41
CA ILE A 15 -26.58 -0.40 12.30
C ILE A 15 -26.13 0.47 11.13
N THR A 16 -25.03 0.11 10.51
CA THR A 16 -24.53 0.72 9.27
C THR A 16 -24.47 -0.35 8.20
N ALA A 17 -25.01 -0.07 7.01
CA ALA A 17 -24.93 -0.93 5.85
C ALA A 17 -24.35 -0.15 4.67
N GLU A 18 -23.45 -0.79 3.94
CA GLU A 18 -22.79 -0.20 2.79
C GLU A 18 -22.77 -1.20 1.64
N TYR A 19 -22.93 -0.70 0.43
CA TYR A 19 -22.74 -1.44 -0.82
C TYR A 19 -21.98 -0.60 -1.81
N HIS A 20 -21.00 -1.19 -2.47
CA HIS A 20 -20.21 -0.57 -3.51
C HIS A 20 -20.12 -1.47 -4.72
N HIS A 21 -20.34 -0.87 -5.89
CA HIS A 21 -20.05 -1.50 -7.18
C HIS A 21 -19.03 -0.67 -7.93
N THR A 22 -17.95 -1.31 -8.38
CA THR A 22 -16.87 -0.68 -9.14
C THR A 22 -16.57 -1.51 -10.38
N THR A 23 -16.48 -0.84 -11.51
CA THR A 23 -15.99 -1.43 -12.76
C THR A 23 -14.67 -0.74 -13.10
N GLU A 24 -13.65 -1.53 -13.41
CA GLU A 24 -12.35 -1.04 -13.80
C GLU A 24 -11.93 -1.71 -15.11
N PHE A 25 -11.37 -0.91 -16.02
CA PHE A 25 -10.76 -1.38 -17.25
C PHE A 25 -9.34 -0.85 -17.36
N ARG A 26 -8.38 -1.74 -17.58
CA ARG A 26 -6.98 -1.40 -17.83
C ARG A 26 -6.51 -2.11 -19.07
N ARG A 27 -5.75 -1.42 -19.89
CA ARG A 27 -5.10 -2.01 -21.06
C ARG A 27 -3.75 -1.36 -21.27
N GLY A 28 -2.73 -2.19 -21.49
CA GLY A 28 -1.37 -1.79 -21.84
C GLY A 28 -0.87 -2.63 -23.01
N GLY A 29 0.16 -2.17 -23.69
CA GLY A 29 0.75 -2.93 -24.79
C GLY A 29 0.85 -2.12 -26.09
N TYR A 30 0.84 -2.83 -27.18
CA TYR A 30 0.90 -2.26 -28.53
C TYR A 30 -0.49 -2.18 -29.16
N GLY A 31 -0.78 -1.12 -29.92
CA GLY A 31 -2.05 -0.96 -30.65
C GLY A 31 -3.30 -0.91 -29.79
N ILE A 32 -3.20 -0.34 -28.56
CA ILE A 32 -4.25 -0.38 -27.55
C ILE A 32 -5.57 0.27 -27.97
N ASP A 33 -5.55 1.21 -28.91
CA ASP A 33 -6.72 1.96 -29.35
C ASP A 33 -7.44 1.35 -30.57
N SER A 34 -6.80 0.40 -31.28
CA SER A 34 -7.28 -0.04 -32.59
C SER A 34 -7.34 -1.55 -32.80
N LEU A 35 -6.56 -2.34 -32.06
CA LEU A 35 -6.47 -3.78 -32.24
C LEU A 35 -7.21 -4.53 -31.12
N GLN A 36 -7.75 -5.73 -31.43
CA GLN A 36 -8.17 -6.65 -30.38
C GLN A 36 -6.94 -7.14 -29.58
N PRO A 37 -7.06 -7.57 -28.31
CA PRO A 37 -5.92 -8.01 -27.53
C PRO A 37 -5.05 -9.07 -28.25
N HIS A 38 -5.64 -10.09 -28.84
CA HIS A 38 -4.94 -11.17 -29.57
C HIS A 38 -4.46 -10.77 -30.97
N GLU A 39 -4.84 -9.60 -31.49
CA GLU A 39 -4.31 -9.04 -32.73
C GLU A 39 -3.07 -8.17 -32.49
N SER A 40 -2.64 -8.07 -31.25
CA SER A 40 -1.45 -7.31 -30.85
C SER A 40 -0.27 -8.25 -30.55
N PRO A 41 0.96 -7.87 -30.92
CA PRO A 41 2.14 -8.66 -30.60
C PRO A 41 2.43 -8.74 -29.11
N LEU A 42 1.94 -7.78 -28.33
CA LEU A 42 2.09 -7.71 -26.87
C LEU A 42 0.96 -6.88 -26.28
N THR A 43 0.10 -7.50 -25.47
CA THR A 43 -1.00 -6.80 -24.78
C THR A 43 -1.29 -7.44 -23.43
N GLU A 44 -1.52 -6.56 -22.47
CA GLU A 44 -2.15 -6.88 -21.19
C GLU A 44 -3.48 -6.15 -21.09
N GLN A 45 -4.54 -6.85 -20.76
CA GLN A 45 -5.87 -6.26 -20.57
C GLN A 45 -6.55 -6.88 -19.36
N LEU A 46 -7.13 -6.03 -18.52
CA LEU A 46 -7.90 -6.42 -17.36
C LEU A 46 -9.23 -5.67 -17.34
N LYS A 47 -10.29 -6.39 -17.08
CA LYS A 47 -11.61 -5.83 -16.78
C LYS A 47 -12.11 -6.43 -15.48
N HIS A 48 -12.28 -5.59 -14.46
CA HIS A 48 -12.80 -5.99 -13.16
C HIS A 48 -14.24 -5.51 -12.99
N ASN A 49 -15.06 -6.38 -12.39
CA ASN A 49 -16.33 -6.03 -11.80
C ASN A 49 -16.27 -6.42 -10.33
N ILE A 50 -16.39 -5.42 -9.46
CA ILE A 50 -16.21 -5.56 -8.01
C ILE A 50 -17.49 -5.18 -7.32
N ASP A 51 -18.07 -6.12 -6.56
CA ASP A 51 -19.21 -5.89 -5.69
C ASP A 51 -18.78 -6.10 -4.24
N ALA A 52 -19.00 -5.12 -3.38
CA ALA A 52 -18.68 -5.20 -1.97
C ALA A 52 -19.86 -4.75 -1.11
N ALA A 53 -20.17 -5.53 -0.08
CA ALA A 53 -21.23 -5.23 0.88
C ALA A 53 -20.69 -5.38 2.30
N THR A 54 -21.06 -4.45 3.18
CA THR A 54 -20.68 -4.49 4.60
C THR A 54 -21.87 -4.15 5.46
N MET A 55 -22.04 -4.88 6.55
CA MET A 55 -22.99 -4.58 7.60
C MET A 55 -22.26 -4.55 8.94
N LYS A 56 -22.52 -3.52 9.73
CA LYS A 56 -21.90 -3.33 11.04
C LYS A 56 -22.95 -2.89 12.06
N TRP A 57 -22.94 -3.51 13.22
CA TRP A 57 -23.72 -3.11 14.37
C TRP A 57 -22.79 -2.65 15.49
N ASP A 58 -23.01 -1.44 15.98
CA ASP A 58 -22.28 -0.84 17.10
C ASP A 58 -23.25 -0.55 18.23
N MET A 59 -22.87 -0.88 19.46
CA MET A 59 -23.65 -0.62 20.68
C MET A 59 -22.74 -0.13 21.81
N TYR A 60 -23.19 0.89 22.50
CA TYR A 60 -22.59 1.41 23.74
C TYR A 60 -23.59 1.24 24.90
N THR A 61 -23.08 1.12 26.13
CA THR A 61 -23.91 1.30 27.31
C THR A 61 -24.09 2.78 27.63
N ALA A 62 -25.14 3.14 28.39
CA ALA A 62 -25.43 4.55 28.75
C ALA A 62 -24.29 5.21 29.54
N ASP A 63 -23.52 4.45 30.30
CA ASP A 63 -22.32 4.93 31.00
C ASP A 63 -21.05 4.93 30.13
N SER A 64 -21.17 4.58 28.86
CA SER A 64 -20.08 4.50 27.88
C SER A 64 -18.90 3.58 28.23
N LYS A 65 -19.06 2.75 29.27
CA LYS A 65 -18.01 1.83 29.72
C LYS A 65 -17.89 0.61 28.84
N HIS A 66 -18.98 0.15 28.24
CA HIS A 66 -19.00 -1.04 27.41
C HIS A 66 -19.30 -0.64 25.94
N PHE A 67 -18.54 -1.22 25.05
CA PHE A 67 -18.77 -1.11 23.63
C PHE A 67 -18.73 -2.51 23.01
N VAL A 68 -19.73 -2.83 22.21
CA VAL A 68 -19.81 -4.05 21.41
C VAL A 68 -19.93 -3.65 19.96
N SER A 69 -19.19 -4.31 19.09
CA SER A 69 -19.35 -4.18 17.67
C SER A 69 -19.34 -5.56 17.02
N ALA A 70 -20.29 -5.81 16.13
CA ALA A 70 -20.31 -6.99 15.28
C ALA A 70 -20.40 -6.56 13.81
N TYR A 71 -19.67 -7.22 12.94
CA TYR A 71 -19.62 -6.86 11.53
C TYR A 71 -19.49 -8.08 10.64
N THR A 72 -20.01 -7.92 9.44
CA THR A 72 -19.76 -8.86 8.33
C THR A 72 -19.54 -8.05 7.06
N SER A 73 -18.61 -8.52 6.23
CA SER A 73 -18.35 -7.98 4.91
C SER A 73 -18.25 -9.10 3.89
N PHE A 74 -18.64 -8.79 2.68
CA PHE A 74 -18.56 -9.70 1.54
C PHE A 74 -18.03 -8.91 0.34
N GLN A 75 -17.11 -9.51 -0.40
CA GLN A 75 -16.61 -8.96 -1.66
C GLN A 75 -16.59 -10.06 -2.72
N HIS A 76 -17.03 -9.72 -3.90
CA HIS A 76 -16.92 -10.54 -5.10
C HIS A 76 -16.22 -9.75 -6.19
N ILE A 77 -15.14 -10.31 -6.72
CA ILE A 77 -14.38 -9.75 -7.85
C ILE A 77 -14.49 -10.73 -9.01
N GLY A 78 -15.12 -10.30 -10.10
CA GLY A 78 -15.04 -10.98 -11.39
C GLY A 78 -14.03 -10.27 -12.29
N ARG A 79 -13.05 -10.98 -12.81
CA ARG A 79 -12.02 -10.45 -13.69
C ARG A 79 -11.98 -11.21 -15.01
N ASP A 80 -12.13 -10.49 -16.12
CA ASP A 80 -11.72 -10.94 -17.44
C ASP A 80 -10.31 -10.39 -17.72
N SER A 81 -9.40 -11.24 -18.15
CA SER A 81 -7.99 -10.89 -18.42
C SER A 81 -7.55 -11.35 -19.81
N TYR A 82 -6.55 -10.69 -20.32
CA TYR A 82 -5.74 -11.13 -21.43
C TYR A 82 -4.28 -10.78 -21.13
N PHE A 83 -3.39 -11.77 -21.21
CA PHE A 83 -1.95 -11.61 -21.05
C PHE A 83 -1.23 -12.33 -22.19
N GLY A 84 -1.11 -11.68 -23.32
CA GLY A 84 -0.62 -12.33 -24.53
C GLY A 84 0.55 -11.65 -25.18
N THR A 85 1.46 -12.50 -25.71
CA THR A 85 2.55 -12.16 -26.60
C THR A 85 2.35 -12.89 -27.94
N ASN A 86 3.00 -12.42 -28.99
CA ASN A 86 3.04 -13.11 -30.31
C ASN A 86 1.66 -13.46 -30.89
N TYR A 87 0.66 -12.54 -30.72
CA TYR A 87 -0.70 -12.72 -31.29
C TYR A 87 -1.43 -13.95 -30.75
N ASN A 88 -1.18 -14.38 -29.51
CA ASN A 88 -1.73 -15.60 -28.94
C ASN A 88 -3.27 -15.49 -28.72
N PRO A 89 -4.12 -16.25 -29.44
CA PRO A 89 -5.56 -16.19 -29.28
C PRO A 89 -6.06 -16.87 -28.02
N ASP A 90 -5.24 -17.67 -27.35
CA ASP A 90 -5.61 -18.51 -26.20
C ASP A 90 -5.20 -17.88 -24.85
N ALA A 91 -4.62 -16.67 -24.88
CA ALA A 91 -4.14 -15.96 -23.67
C ALA A 91 -5.26 -15.27 -22.86
N TYR A 92 -6.53 -15.54 -23.17
CA TYR A 92 -7.66 -15.02 -22.40
C TYR A 92 -7.87 -15.81 -21.11
N GLY A 93 -8.15 -15.08 -20.04
CA GLY A 93 -8.37 -15.65 -18.72
C GLY A 93 -9.61 -15.11 -18.04
N LYS A 94 -10.08 -15.87 -17.04
CA LYS A 94 -11.14 -15.48 -16.12
C LYS A 94 -10.73 -15.78 -14.71
N SER A 95 -10.95 -14.82 -13.82
CA SER A 95 -10.73 -15.02 -12.40
C SER A 95 -11.97 -14.63 -11.60
N THR A 96 -12.18 -15.32 -10.50
CA THR A 96 -13.19 -14.97 -9.52
C THR A 96 -12.54 -15.01 -8.14
N ASP A 97 -12.66 -13.91 -7.39
CA ASP A 97 -12.21 -13.85 -6.00
C ASP A 97 -13.42 -13.50 -5.11
N ILE A 98 -13.65 -14.33 -4.10
CA ILE A 98 -14.71 -14.17 -3.11
C ILE A 98 -14.06 -14.05 -1.74
N VAL A 99 -14.30 -12.93 -1.07
CA VAL A 99 -13.86 -12.71 0.30
C VAL A 99 -15.05 -12.46 1.20
N SER A 100 -15.08 -13.13 2.34
CA SER A 100 -16.06 -12.88 3.40
C SER A 100 -15.32 -12.76 4.73
N VAL A 101 -15.63 -11.72 5.49
CA VAL A 101 -15.06 -11.49 6.83
C VAL A 101 -16.20 -11.24 7.80
N THR A 102 -16.20 -11.96 8.91
CA THR A 102 -17.18 -11.78 10.00
C THR A 102 -16.46 -11.71 11.32
N GLY A 103 -16.79 -10.72 12.15
CA GLY A 103 -16.13 -10.55 13.43
C GLY A 103 -17.00 -9.86 14.48
N ALA A 104 -16.56 -10.00 15.71
CA ALA A 104 -17.14 -9.30 16.83
C ALA A 104 -16.03 -8.81 17.77
N GLN A 105 -16.22 -7.65 18.35
CA GLN A 105 -15.31 -7.08 19.33
C GLN A 105 -16.06 -6.48 20.51
N TYR A 106 -15.41 -6.55 21.66
CA TYR A 106 -15.88 -5.96 22.91
C TYR A 106 -14.79 -5.09 23.49
N ARG A 107 -15.16 -3.91 23.99
CA ARG A 107 -14.29 -3.03 24.78
C ARG A 107 -14.95 -2.71 26.11
N PHE A 108 -14.14 -2.75 27.16
CA PHE A 108 -14.51 -2.39 28.52
C PHE A 108 -13.56 -1.34 29.08
N SER A 109 -14.10 -0.16 29.41
CA SER A 109 -13.36 0.95 30.04
C SER A 109 -13.56 0.91 31.52
N TYR A 110 -12.46 0.87 32.29
CA TYR A 110 -12.51 0.77 33.77
C TYR A 110 -11.36 1.56 34.40
N PRO A 111 -11.57 2.04 35.67
CA PRO A 111 -10.49 2.66 36.44
C PRO A 111 -9.50 1.59 36.91
N CYS A 112 -8.21 1.88 36.85
CA CYS A 112 -7.13 1.01 37.30
C CYS A 112 -6.07 1.81 38.06
N GLY A 113 -6.25 1.93 39.37
CA GLY A 113 -5.39 2.74 40.22
C GLY A 113 -5.41 4.22 39.82
N LEU A 114 -4.25 4.77 39.47
CA LEU A 114 -4.09 6.15 38.97
C LEU A 114 -4.29 6.32 37.47
N MET A 115 -4.68 5.27 36.77
CA MET A 115 -4.90 5.24 35.34
C MET A 115 -6.32 4.83 34.99
N ASN A 116 -6.78 5.17 33.78
CA ASN A 116 -7.93 4.55 33.15
C ASN A 116 -7.42 3.42 32.24
N ALA A 117 -8.19 2.35 32.16
CA ALA A 117 -7.84 1.22 31.35
C ALA A 117 -8.96 0.86 30.37
N ASP A 118 -8.59 0.46 29.15
CA ASP A 118 -9.47 -0.05 28.10
C ASP A 118 -9.04 -1.47 27.74
N LEU A 119 -9.78 -2.46 28.21
CA LEU A 119 -9.65 -3.84 27.75
C LEU A 119 -10.43 -4.01 26.44
N SER A 120 -9.77 -4.52 25.40
CA SER A 120 -10.41 -4.85 24.12
C SER A 120 -10.13 -6.30 23.78
N ALA A 121 -11.16 -7.04 23.40
CA ALA A 121 -11.05 -8.41 22.91
C ALA A 121 -11.95 -8.59 21.68
N GLY A 122 -11.56 -9.44 20.77
CA GLY A 122 -12.36 -9.72 19.59
C GLY A 122 -12.02 -11.05 18.95
N VAL A 123 -12.95 -11.51 18.13
CA VAL A 123 -12.81 -12.71 17.30
C VAL A 123 -13.17 -12.37 15.87
N GLU A 124 -12.48 -12.99 14.93
CA GLU A 124 -12.68 -12.76 13.51
C GLU A 124 -12.50 -14.06 12.74
N TYR A 125 -13.33 -14.24 11.74
CA TYR A 125 -13.22 -15.32 10.78
C TYR A 125 -13.26 -14.72 9.37
N SER A 126 -12.30 -15.14 8.53
CA SER A 126 -12.20 -14.78 7.13
C SER A 126 -12.22 -16.02 6.25
N TYR A 127 -12.95 -15.94 5.17
CA TYR A 127 -12.95 -16.91 4.08
C TYR A 127 -12.55 -16.22 2.79
N ASN A 128 -11.60 -16.80 2.05
CA ASN A 128 -11.24 -16.36 0.70
C ASN A 128 -11.27 -17.56 -0.24
N GLN A 129 -11.90 -17.40 -1.41
CA GLN A 129 -11.84 -18.35 -2.50
C GLN A 129 -11.41 -17.64 -3.77
N LEU A 130 -10.26 -18.02 -4.27
CA LEU A 130 -9.70 -17.57 -5.53
C LEU A 130 -9.79 -18.69 -6.56
N ARG A 131 -10.37 -18.38 -7.72
CA ARG A 131 -10.30 -19.22 -8.91
C ARG A 131 -9.73 -18.41 -10.05
N ASP A 132 -8.68 -18.91 -10.69
CA ASP A 132 -8.03 -18.23 -11.82
C ASP A 132 -7.78 -19.24 -12.94
N GLN A 133 -8.20 -18.90 -14.16
CA GLN A 133 -8.14 -19.77 -15.32
C GLN A 133 -7.62 -19.01 -16.53
N ILE A 134 -6.54 -19.53 -17.13
CA ILE A 134 -6.03 -19.14 -18.44
C ILE A 134 -5.71 -20.44 -19.17
N LEU A 135 -6.68 -20.97 -19.89
CA LEU A 135 -6.61 -22.33 -20.44
C LEU A 135 -5.52 -22.49 -21.51
N GLY A 136 -5.20 -21.42 -22.24
CA GLY A 136 -4.11 -21.42 -23.21
C GLY A 136 -2.72 -21.56 -22.59
N TYR A 137 -2.59 -21.36 -21.30
CA TYR A 137 -1.35 -21.59 -20.52
C TYR A 137 -1.47 -22.78 -19.57
N ASP A 138 -2.48 -23.66 -19.77
CA ASP A 138 -2.80 -24.78 -18.87
C ASP A 138 -2.95 -24.36 -17.41
N ARG A 139 -3.35 -23.11 -17.16
CA ARG A 139 -3.51 -22.55 -15.82
C ARG A 139 -4.95 -22.65 -15.37
N ASN A 140 -5.17 -23.44 -14.31
CA ASN A 140 -6.47 -23.61 -13.66
C ASN A 140 -6.26 -23.73 -12.14
N THR A 141 -6.24 -22.59 -11.49
CA THR A 141 -5.96 -22.49 -10.06
C THR A 141 -7.24 -22.34 -9.27
N LEU A 142 -7.40 -23.12 -8.21
CA LEU A 142 -8.44 -22.98 -7.21
C LEU A 142 -7.82 -23.02 -5.81
N GLN A 143 -7.88 -21.92 -5.10
CA GLN A 143 -7.44 -21.83 -3.72
C GLN A 143 -8.61 -21.44 -2.81
N ARG A 144 -8.68 -22.09 -1.65
CA ARG A 144 -9.61 -21.75 -0.58
C ARG A 144 -8.84 -21.58 0.71
N VAL A 145 -9.05 -20.45 1.36
CA VAL A 145 -8.38 -20.09 2.61
C VAL A 145 -9.41 -19.80 3.67
N HIS A 146 -9.23 -20.40 4.83
CA HIS A 146 -9.96 -20.10 6.05
C HIS A 146 -9.00 -19.57 7.09
N LEU A 147 -9.32 -18.44 7.67
CA LEU A 147 -8.53 -17.81 8.72
C LEU A 147 -9.45 -17.49 9.89
N GLY A 148 -9.21 -18.11 11.03
CA GLY A 148 -9.92 -17.83 12.28
C GLY A 148 -8.95 -17.30 13.32
N GLY A 149 -9.32 -16.27 14.05
CA GLY A 149 -8.45 -15.71 15.06
C GLY A 149 -9.17 -14.92 16.13
N GLY A 150 -8.46 -14.72 17.25
CA GLY A 150 -8.91 -13.89 18.34
C GLY A 150 -7.77 -13.03 18.88
N TYR A 151 -8.08 -11.89 19.42
CA TYR A 151 -7.12 -11.01 20.05
C TYR A 151 -7.61 -10.51 21.40
N VAL A 152 -6.65 -10.18 22.25
CA VAL A 152 -6.88 -9.44 23.48
C VAL A 152 -5.80 -8.41 23.64
N GLN A 153 -6.19 -7.21 24.11
CA GLN A 153 -5.26 -6.14 24.43
C GLN A 153 -5.82 -5.29 25.56
N ASN A 154 -4.93 -4.70 26.34
CA ASN A 154 -5.27 -3.71 27.33
C ASN A 154 -4.42 -2.45 27.16
N GLU A 155 -5.05 -1.29 27.27
CA GLU A 155 -4.40 0.01 27.30
C GLU A 155 -4.62 0.63 28.68
N TRP A 156 -3.55 1.03 29.36
CA TRP A 156 -3.58 1.82 30.61
C TRP A 156 -3.12 3.22 30.26
N LYS A 157 -3.92 4.24 30.62
CA LYS A 157 -3.63 5.62 30.25
C LYS A 157 -3.94 6.64 31.35
N ASN A 158 -3.08 7.66 31.43
CA ASN A 158 -3.30 8.90 32.19
C ASN A 158 -2.78 10.09 31.37
N LYS A 159 -2.60 11.26 31.99
CA LYS A 159 -2.09 12.45 31.28
C LYS A 159 -0.72 12.25 30.64
N GLN A 160 0.18 11.56 31.34
CA GLN A 160 1.58 11.40 30.92
C GLN A 160 1.84 10.09 30.17
N TRP A 161 1.17 9.02 30.55
CA TRP A 161 1.45 7.68 30.05
C TRP A 161 0.25 7.09 29.31
N SER A 162 0.53 6.36 28.24
CA SER A 162 -0.36 5.34 27.67
C SER A 162 0.49 4.11 27.37
N ILE A 163 0.10 2.97 27.93
CA ILE A 163 0.79 1.69 27.77
C ILE A 163 -0.22 0.69 27.23
N LEU A 164 0.01 0.17 26.06
CA LEU A 164 -0.81 -0.85 25.42
C LEU A 164 0.01 -2.13 25.27
N VAL A 165 -0.57 -3.25 25.71
CA VAL A 165 -0.03 -4.59 25.47
C VAL A 165 -1.16 -5.48 24.97
N GLY A 166 -0.87 -6.30 23.97
CA GLY A 166 -1.84 -7.22 23.42
C GLY A 166 -1.21 -8.32 22.57
N GLY A 167 -2.05 -9.26 22.19
CA GLY A 167 -1.64 -10.34 21.29
C GLY A 167 -2.84 -10.86 20.50
N ARG A 168 -2.55 -11.40 19.34
CA ARG A 168 -3.49 -12.05 18.44
C ARG A 168 -3.03 -13.48 18.19
N LEU A 169 -3.95 -14.41 18.26
CA LEU A 169 -3.73 -15.82 17.92
C LEU A 169 -4.61 -16.16 16.73
N GLU A 170 -4.01 -16.70 15.67
CA GLU A 170 -4.69 -17.01 14.42
C GLU A 170 -4.35 -18.42 13.93
N GLN A 171 -5.37 -19.12 13.44
CA GLN A 171 -5.21 -20.37 12.70
C GLN A 171 -5.56 -20.12 11.24
N HIS A 172 -4.58 -20.30 10.38
CA HIS A 172 -4.72 -20.24 8.93
C HIS A 172 -4.82 -21.66 8.35
N SER A 173 -5.75 -21.91 7.41
CA SER A 173 -5.99 -23.26 6.89
C SER A 173 -4.80 -23.89 6.14
N LEU A 174 -3.86 -23.07 5.66
CA LEU A 174 -2.64 -23.52 4.99
C LEU A 174 -1.45 -23.72 5.96
N LEU A 175 -1.67 -23.53 7.26
CA LEU A 175 -0.65 -23.68 8.28
C LEU A 175 -1.02 -24.75 9.29
N GLU A 176 -0.05 -25.60 9.65
CA GLU A 176 -0.25 -26.67 10.65
C GLU A 176 -0.48 -26.12 12.07
N LYS A 177 0.17 -24.98 12.40
CA LYS A 177 0.16 -24.41 13.75
C LYS A 177 -0.41 -23.00 13.76
N PRO A 178 -1.12 -22.62 14.83
CA PRO A 178 -1.56 -21.26 14.99
C PRO A 178 -0.37 -20.31 15.16
N ILE A 179 -0.54 -19.07 14.71
CA ILE A 179 0.46 -18.02 14.81
C ILE A 179 0.05 -17.05 15.91
N PHE A 180 0.98 -16.74 16.80
CA PHE A 180 0.84 -15.73 17.83
C PHE A 180 1.57 -14.46 17.44
N SER A 181 0.86 -13.33 17.40
CA SER A 181 1.37 -12.01 17.03
C SER A 181 1.24 -11.04 18.21
N PRO A 182 2.29 -10.86 19.03
CA PRO A 182 2.31 -9.88 20.12
C PRO A 182 2.51 -8.46 19.60
N ARG A 183 1.97 -7.50 20.39
CA ARG A 183 2.23 -6.08 20.20
C ARG A 183 2.31 -5.33 21.51
N ALA A 184 3.15 -4.30 21.55
CA ALA A 184 3.25 -3.39 22.70
C ALA A 184 3.48 -1.96 22.21
N ASN A 185 2.92 -1.00 22.92
CA ASN A 185 3.03 0.41 22.58
C ASN A 185 3.13 1.22 23.88
N VAL A 186 4.11 2.11 23.97
CA VAL A 186 4.29 3.00 25.10
C VAL A 186 4.36 4.43 24.59
N ARG A 187 3.50 5.29 25.11
CA ARG A 187 3.56 6.74 24.92
C ARG A 187 3.85 7.40 26.25
N TYR A 188 4.80 8.32 26.26
CA TYR A 188 5.14 9.15 27.40
C TYR A 188 5.14 10.62 27.00
N THR A 189 4.39 11.44 27.75
CA THR A 189 4.29 12.89 27.58
C THR A 189 4.87 13.56 28.82
N PRO A 190 6.21 13.80 28.85
CA PRO A 190 6.88 14.41 30.00
C PRO A 190 6.38 15.82 30.28
N ILE A 191 6.18 16.59 29.24
CA ILE A 191 5.61 17.94 29.22
C ILE A 191 4.69 18.08 28.01
N ASP A 192 3.71 18.97 28.05
CA ASP A 192 2.69 19.12 27.02
C ASP A 192 3.20 19.17 25.57
N PRO A 193 4.30 19.90 25.24
CA PRO A 193 4.76 19.98 23.87
C PRO A 193 5.58 18.77 23.37
N ILE A 194 5.93 17.81 24.23
CA ILE A 194 6.79 16.67 23.88
C ILE A 194 6.08 15.35 24.12
N ILE A 195 6.01 14.52 23.07
CA ILE A 195 5.48 13.17 23.12
C ILE A 195 6.56 12.19 22.65
N LEU A 196 6.87 11.22 23.49
CA LEU A 196 7.75 10.10 23.16
C LEU A 196 6.92 8.86 22.92
N ARG A 197 7.24 8.06 21.89
CA ARG A 197 6.58 6.78 21.63
C ARG A 197 7.61 5.70 21.33
N VAL A 198 7.31 4.50 21.79
CA VAL A 198 8.01 3.28 21.42
C VAL A 198 6.96 2.23 21.09
N SER A 199 7.11 1.52 19.99
CA SER A 199 6.21 0.45 19.58
C SER A 199 6.96 -0.78 19.13
N TYR A 200 6.36 -1.93 19.39
CA TYR A 200 6.75 -3.23 18.89
C TYR A 200 5.52 -3.94 18.35
N ALA A 201 5.67 -4.58 17.19
CA ALA A 201 4.66 -5.46 16.62
C ALA A 201 5.34 -6.61 15.84
N SER A 202 4.70 -7.78 15.87
CA SER A 202 5.03 -8.86 14.95
C SER A 202 3.86 -9.14 14.01
N GLY A 203 4.18 -9.70 12.83
CA GLY A 203 3.21 -10.09 11.82
C GLY A 203 3.72 -11.25 10.99
N TYR A 204 2.86 -11.76 10.11
CA TYR A 204 3.24 -12.83 9.18
C TYR A 204 2.50 -12.67 7.85
N ARG A 205 3.03 -13.32 6.81
CA ARG A 205 2.37 -13.50 5.50
C ARG A 205 2.29 -15.00 5.21
N ALA A 206 1.08 -15.48 4.97
CA ALA A 206 0.86 -16.91 4.76
C ALA A 206 1.35 -17.38 3.37
N PRO A 207 1.69 -18.67 3.20
CA PRO A 207 2.12 -19.24 1.93
C PRO A 207 0.92 -19.52 1.01
N GLN A 208 0.26 -18.47 0.54
CA GLN A 208 -0.91 -18.55 -0.35
C GLN A 208 -0.63 -17.85 -1.67
N ILE A 209 -1.47 -18.09 -2.66
CA ILE A 209 -1.46 -17.36 -3.92
C ILE A 209 -2.01 -15.96 -3.67
N TYR A 210 -1.27 -14.95 -4.10
CA TYR A 210 -1.64 -13.54 -4.05
C TYR A 210 -1.92 -13.01 -5.45
N GLU A 211 -2.52 -11.83 -5.55
CA GLU A 211 -2.86 -11.21 -6.84
C GLU A 211 -1.63 -11.02 -7.73
N GLU A 212 -0.47 -10.75 -7.15
CA GLU A 212 0.80 -10.65 -7.86
C GLU A 212 1.22 -11.94 -8.58
N ASP A 213 0.81 -13.11 -8.05
CA ASP A 213 1.07 -14.42 -8.66
C ASP A 213 0.14 -14.71 -9.84
N LEU A 214 -0.96 -13.99 -9.93
CA LEU A 214 -1.93 -14.10 -11.02
C LEU A 214 -1.54 -13.26 -12.23
N HIS A 215 -0.63 -12.31 -12.05
CA HIS A 215 -0.11 -11.51 -13.14
C HIS A 215 0.83 -12.36 -13.99
N VAL A 216 0.49 -12.50 -15.25
CA VAL A 216 1.34 -13.14 -16.25
C VAL A 216 2.24 -12.08 -16.84
N GLY A 217 3.49 -12.07 -16.40
CA GLY A 217 4.48 -11.10 -16.88
C GLY A 217 4.85 -11.39 -18.33
N ALA A 218 5.11 -10.36 -19.09
CA ALA A 218 5.71 -10.45 -20.43
C ALA A 218 7.02 -9.67 -20.42
N VAL A 219 8.13 -10.38 -20.37
CA VAL A 219 9.49 -9.83 -20.33
C VAL A 219 10.27 -10.39 -21.50
N GLY A 220 10.87 -9.53 -22.32
CA GLY A 220 11.62 -9.96 -23.49
C GLY A 220 10.79 -10.73 -24.54
N GLY A 221 9.45 -10.52 -24.57
CA GLY A 221 8.54 -11.27 -25.44
C GLY A 221 8.16 -12.65 -24.91
N GLU A 222 8.61 -13.03 -23.71
CA GLU A 222 8.36 -14.32 -23.09
C GLU A 222 7.32 -14.19 -21.94
N VAL A 223 6.42 -15.17 -21.87
CA VAL A 223 5.40 -15.25 -20.81
C VAL A 223 5.97 -15.96 -19.59
N SER A 224 5.80 -15.40 -18.39
CA SER A 224 6.20 -16.02 -17.13
C SER A 224 5.00 -16.46 -16.30
N LEU A 225 5.06 -17.69 -15.78
CA LEU A 225 4.03 -18.30 -14.93
C LEU A 225 4.61 -18.59 -13.54
N ILE A 226 3.91 -18.15 -12.49
CA ILE A 226 4.34 -18.32 -11.10
C ILE A 226 3.57 -19.47 -10.46
N SER A 227 4.31 -20.40 -9.82
CA SER A 227 3.81 -21.45 -8.95
C SER A 227 4.34 -21.30 -7.52
N LEU A 228 3.73 -21.97 -6.55
CA LEU A 228 4.22 -22.01 -5.17
C LEU A 228 4.98 -23.30 -4.92
N ASP A 229 6.09 -23.21 -4.18
CA ASP A 229 6.78 -24.36 -3.62
C ASP A 229 5.87 -25.08 -2.62
N GLU A 230 5.83 -26.43 -2.66
CA GLU A 230 5.04 -27.24 -1.74
C GLU A 230 5.47 -27.07 -0.28
N ASN A 231 6.72 -26.69 -0.03
CA ASN A 231 7.30 -26.46 1.28
C ASN A 231 7.39 -24.98 1.65
N LEU A 232 6.65 -24.11 0.94
CA LEU A 232 6.67 -22.67 1.19
C LEU A 232 6.21 -22.36 2.63
N ARG A 233 7.11 -21.76 3.42
CA ARG A 233 6.85 -21.36 4.81
C ARG A 233 6.31 -19.93 4.86
N PRO A 234 5.54 -19.56 5.91
CA PRO A 234 5.11 -18.18 6.09
C PRO A 234 6.33 -17.25 6.33
N GLU A 235 6.24 -16.03 5.78
CA GLU A 235 7.16 -14.95 6.16
C GLU A 235 6.77 -14.43 7.54
N TYR A 236 7.76 -14.06 8.35
CA TYR A 236 7.55 -13.42 9.66
C TYR A 236 8.23 -12.08 9.72
N SER A 237 7.56 -11.12 10.39
CA SER A 237 8.12 -9.80 10.64
C SER A 237 8.15 -9.44 12.12
N HIS A 238 9.21 -8.76 12.53
CA HIS A 238 9.35 -8.11 13.83
C HIS A 238 9.75 -6.67 13.60
N SER A 239 8.92 -5.74 14.07
CA SER A 239 9.13 -4.31 13.87
C SER A 239 9.19 -3.59 15.21
N VAL A 240 10.19 -2.72 15.35
CA VAL A 240 10.34 -1.78 16.46
C VAL A 240 10.43 -0.39 15.89
N SER A 241 9.69 0.57 16.45
CA SER A 241 9.88 1.99 16.14
C SER A 241 9.88 2.84 17.41
N GLY A 242 10.56 3.98 17.33
CA GLY A 242 10.57 4.98 18.40
C GLY A 242 10.47 6.38 17.80
N SER A 243 9.61 7.23 18.36
CA SER A 243 9.44 8.61 17.90
C SER A 243 9.48 9.63 19.01
N ILE A 244 9.89 10.83 18.63
CA ILE A 244 9.80 12.07 19.41
C ILE A 244 8.98 13.04 18.58
N ASP A 245 7.84 13.49 19.14
CA ASP A 245 7.02 14.53 18.54
C ASP A 245 7.09 15.77 19.43
N MET A 246 7.33 16.92 18.81
CA MET A 246 7.37 18.20 19.48
C MET A 246 6.37 19.15 18.83
N TYR A 247 5.49 19.73 19.64
CA TYR A 247 4.49 20.72 19.26
C TYR A 247 4.73 22.00 20.01
N GLN A 248 4.99 23.10 19.33
CA GLN A 248 5.25 24.37 19.97
C GLN A 248 4.49 25.50 19.25
N ARG A 249 3.81 26.32 20.06
CA ARG A 249 3.19 27.55 19.58
C ARG A 249 3.78 28.76 20.29
N PHE A 250 4.21 29.76 19.52
CA PHE A 250 4.66 31.04 20.04
C PHE A 250 4.21 32.19 19.12
N GLY A 251 3.36 33.04 19.66
CA GLY A 251 2.73 34.10 18.89
C GLY A 251 1.91 33.58 17.74
N LYS A 252 2.27 33.94 16.50
CA LYS A 252 1.62 33.47 15.28
C LYS A 252 2.26 32.22 14.67
N TRP A 253 3.31 31.70 15.28
CA TRP A 253 4.02 30.51 14.81
C TRP A 253 3.48 29.26 15.44
N ASP A 254 3.20 28.28 14.60
CA ASP A 254 2.91 26.90 14.97
C ASP A 254 4.02 26.01 14.43
N LEU A 255 4.68 25.25 15.29
CA LEU A 255 5.75 24.33 14.94
C LEU A 255 5.35 22.91 15.34
N ASN A 256 5.56 21.96 14.44
CA ASN A 256 5.52 20.55 14.73
C ASN A 256 6.78 19.89 14.13
N LEU A 257 7.47 19.11 14.95
CA LEU A 257 8.62 18.31 14.54
C LEU A 257 8.42 16.88 14.99
N THR A 258 8.52 15.93 14.08
CA THR A 258 8.52 14.49 14.35
C THR A 258 9.85 13.90 13.90
N LEU A 259 10.49 13.17 14.81
CA LEU A 259 11.66 12.34 14.53
C LEU A 259 11.32 10.90 14.88
N GLU A 260 11.43 9.98 13.94
CA GLU A 260 11.16 8.56 14.14
C GLU A 260 12.30 7.69 13.63
N GLY A 261 12.77 6.77 14.47
CA GLY A 261 13.63 5.67 14.05
C GLY A 261 12.86 4.37 14.00
N PHE A 262 13.13 3.54 13.00
CA PHE A 262 12.47 2.24 12.84
C PHE A 262 13.45 1.13 12.45
N PHE A 263 13.12 -0.08 12.86
CA PHE A 263 13.82 -1.29 12.48
C PHE A 263 12.79 -2.42 12.27
N THR A 264 12.88 -3.10 11.12
CA THR A 264 12.07 -4.29 10.82
C THR A 264 12.99 -5.41 10.35
N GLN A 265 12.86 -6.57 10.96
CA GLN A 265 13.45 -7.80 10.48
C GLN A 265 12.35 -8.67 9.87
N LEU A 266 12.60 -9.12 8.64
CA LEU A 266 11.81 -10.10 7.90
C LEU A 266 12.58 -11.42 7.88
N ASN A 267 11.89 -12.51 8.15
CA ASN A 267 12.45 -13.87 8.09
C ASN A 267 11.66 -14.67 7.07
N ASP A 268 12.33 -15.61 6.39
CA ASP A 268 11.73 -16.49 5.38
C ASP A 268 11.01 -15.71 4.26
N VAL A 269 11.57 -14.57 3.80
CA VAL A 269 10.95 -13.72 2.78
C VAL A 269 10.71 -14.48 1.48
N PHE A 270 9.61 -14.20 0.81
CA PHE A 270 9.31 -14.82 -0.47
C PHE A 270 10.21 -14.27 -1.57
N THR A 271 10.76 -15.19 -2.38
CA THR A 271 11.52 -14.90 -3.59
C THR A 271 11.02 -15.75 -4.74
N LEU A 272 11.34 -15.38 -5.96
CA LEU A 272 11.04 -16.16 -7.16
C LEU A 272 12.33 -16.77 -7.68
N VAL A 273 12.29 -18.05 -7.99
CA VAL A 273 13.40 -18.82 -8.58
C VAL A 273 12.94 -19.35 -9.92
N GLU A 274 13.78 -19.19 -10.92
CA GLU A 274 13.56 -19.74 -12.26
C GLU A 274 13.63 -21.26 -12.23
N ASN A 275 12.64 -21.91 -12.85
CA ASN A 275 12.49 -23.37 -12.88
C ASN A 275 12.38 -23.90 -14.33
N GLY A 276 13.05 -23.24 -15.28
CA GLY A 276 13.05 -23.62 -16.70
C GLY A 276 11.79 -23.17 -17.44
N HIS A 277 11.47 -23.88 -18.52
CA HIS A 277 10.39 -23.55 -19.42
C HIS A 277 9.41 -24.72 -19.57
N ASP A 278 8.15 -24.43 -19.79
CA ASP A 278 7.15 -25.44 -20.13
C ASP A 278 7.24 -25.86 -21.62
N ALA A 279 6.38 -26.79 -22.03
CA ALA A 279 6.33 -27.28 -23.41
C ALA A 279 5.87 -26.22 -24.44
N LEU A 280 5.29 -25.12 -23.98
CA LEU A 280 4.84 -23.99 -24.80
C LEU A 280 5.90 -22.88 -24.88
N GLY A 281 7.02 -23.03 -24.14
CA GLY A 281 8.10 -22.05 -24.08
C GLY A 281 7.85 -20.95 -23.04
N ASN A 282 6.87 -21.09 -22.14
CA ASN A 282 6.64 -20.14 -21.08
C ASN A 282 7.67 -20.32 -19.93
N LEU A 283 8.21 -19.24 -19.41
CA LEU A 283 9.13 -19.27 -18.26
C LEU A 283 8.39 -19.68 -17.00
N LEU A 284 8.88 -20.71 -16.31
CA LEU A 284 8.34 -21.16 -15.05
C LEU A 284 9.10 -20.55 -13.89
N LEU A 285 8.40 -19.84 -13.03
CA LEU A 285 8.90 -19.28 -11.78
C LEU A 285 8.28 -20.00 -10.59
N THR A 286 9.10 -20.35 -9.60
CA THR A 286 8.61 -20.94 -8.35
C THR A 286 8.85 -19.98 -7.21
N ARG A 287 7.81 -19.67 -6.44
CA ARG A 287 7.91 -18.88 -5.21
C ARG A 287 8.42 -19.76 -4.09
N THR A 288 9.57 -19.38 -3.53
CA THR A 288 10.25 -20.08 -2.42
C THR A 288 10.58 -19.09 -1.29
N ASN A 289 11.21 -19.56 -0.24
CA ASN A 289 11.71 -18.71 0.85
C ASN A 289 13.19 -18.39 0.67
N ALA A 290 13.52 -17.10 0.71
CA ALA A 290 14.89 -16.62 0.93
C ALA A 290 15.20 -16.47 2.42
N SER A 291 16.45 -16.15 2.77
CA SER A 291 16.92 -16.08 4.15
C SER A 291 16.21 -15.02 4.99
N GLY A 292 15.82 -13.92 4.39
CA GLY A 292 15.19 -12.78 5.05
C GLY A 292 15.79 -11.43 4.66
N ALA A 293 15.24 -10.37 5.26
CA ALA A 293 15.68 -9.00 5.00
C ALA A 293 15.64 -8.16 6.28
N ARG A 294 16.40 -7.07 6.30
CA ARG A 294 16.39 -6.05 7.35
C ARG A 294 16.16 -4.69 6.72
N VAL A 295 15.25 -3.95 7.34
CA VAL A 295 14.93 -2.58 6.97
C VAL A 295 15.10 -1.71 8.21
N ALA A 296 15.96 -0.69 8.14
CA ALA A 296 16.18 0.24 9.23
C ALA A 296 16.22 1.66 8.66
N GLY A 297 15.71 2.63 9.40
CA GLY A 297 15.68 3.98 8.86
C GLY A 297 15.32 5.04 9.89
N LEU A 298 15.30 6.26 9.37
CA LEU A 298 14.98 7.48 10.09
C LEU A 298 14.01 8.31 9.28
N ASN A 299 12.91 8.72 9.89
CA ASN A 299 11.97 9.69 9.36
C ASN A 299 12.12 11.01 10.12
N VAL A 300 12.18 12.10 9.40
CA VAL A 300 12.13 13.46 9.95
C VAL A 300 11.01 14.20 9.24
N GLU A 301 10.06 14.73 9.98
CA GLU A 301 8.99 15.58 9.45
C GLU A 301 8.91 16.87 10.24
N ALA A 302 8.82 17.99 9.54
CA ALA A 302 8.64 19.31 10.13
C ALA A 302 7.46 20.03 9.48
N LYS A 303 6.62 20.64 10.30
CA LYS A 303 5.54 21.53 9.85
C LYS A 303 5.65 22.86 10.55
N VAL A 304 5.62 23.92 9.78
CA VAL A 304 5.70 25.30 10.25
C VAL A 304 4.51 26.08 9.70
N GLY A 305 3.75 26.72 10.58
CA GLY A 305 2.70 27.65 10.24
C GLY A 305 2.99 29.05 10.73
N TYR A 306 2.58 30.07 10.01
CA TYR A 306 2.60 31.48 10.46
C TYR A 306 1.24 32.13 10.19
N GLY A 307 0.37 32.11 11.19
CA GLY A 307 -0.98 32.61 11.06
C GLY A 307 -1.71 31.96 9.88
N HIS A 308 -2.29 32.79 9.00
CA HIS A 308 -2.88 32.35 7.73
C HIS A 308 -1.95 32.53 6.54
N LEU A 309 -0.82 33.26 6.72
CA LEU A 309 0.07 33.62 5.62
C LEU A 309 0.82 32.44 5.02
N LEU A 310 1.29 31.53 5.88
CA LEU A 310 2.24 30.49 5.46
C LEU A 310 1.93 29.15 6.16
N THR A 311 1.96 28.09 5.40
CA THR A 311 2.12 26.71 5.92
C THR A 311 3.20 26.01 5.10
N PHE A 312 4.24 25.57 5.77
CA PHE A 312 5.30 24.75 5.19
C PHE A 312 5.36 23.40 5.89
N GLN A 313 5.45 22.33 5.13
CA GLN A 313 5.67 20.98 5.63
C GLN A 313 6.76 20.32 4.78
N ALA A 314 7.69 19.64 5.42
CA ALA A 314 8.71 18.86 4.76
C ALA A 314 8.94 17.54 5.49
N GLY A 315 9.15 16.48 4.74
CA GLY A 315 9.48 15.16 5.23
C GLY A 315 10.69 14.60 4.50
N TYR A 316 11.55 13.91 5.24
CA TYR A 316 12.69 13.20 4.70
C TYR A 316 12.82 11.83 5.36
N THR A 317 13.09 10.81 4.56
CA THR A 317 13.34 9.45 5.00
C THR A 317 14.70 8.98 4.52
N TYR A 318 15.48 8.48 5.46
CA TYR A 318 16.62 7.61 5.18
C TYR A 318 16.19 6.16 5.43
N ASN A 319 16.38 5.27 4.45
CA ASN A 319 15.97 3.89 4.50
C ASN A 319 17.13 2.97 4.08
N HIS A 320 17.53 2.05 4.97
CA HIS A 320 18.57 1.07 4.71
C HIS A 320 17.94 -0.32 4.63
N SER A 321 17.69 -0.83 3.42
CA SER A 321 17.03 -2.09 3.14
C SER A 321 18.02 -3.11 2.55
N ARG A 322 18.23 -4.24 3.22
CA ARG A 322 19.22 -5.26 2.82
C ARG A 322 18.71 -6.68 3.10
N TYR A 323 18.99 -7.58 2.17
CA TYR A 323 18.86 -9.00 2.40
C TYR A 323 19.88 -9.49 3.43
N ILE A 324 19.51 -10.48 4.25
CA ILE A 324 20.40 -11.09 5.26
C ILE A 324 21.52 -11.88 4.57
N GLN A 325 21.16 -12.67 3.55
CA GLN A 325 22.11 -13.31 2.63
C GLN A 325 22.02 -12.59 1.26
N PRO A 326 23.10 -12.59 0.48
CA PRO A 326 23.04 -12.10 -0.88
C PRO A 326 22.03 -12.90 -1.70
N GLU A 327 21.18 -12.21 -2.46
CA GLU A 327 20.20 -12.80 -3.37
C GLU A 327 20.68 -12.67 -4.82
N GLN A 328 20.53 -13.74 -5.57
CA GLN A 328 20.85 -13.79 -7.00
C GLN A 328 19.53 -13.86 -7.79
N TRP A 329 19.26 -12.86 -8.60
CA TRP A 329 18.04 -12.76 -9.38
C TRP A 329 18.20 -13.17 -10.84
N SER A 330 19.44 -13.28 -11.33
CA SER A 330 19.79 -13.74 -12.67
C SER A 330 21.07 -14.59 -12.63
N PRO A 331 21.18 -15.63 -13.46
CA PRO A 331 22.39 -16.48 -13.52
C PRO A 331 23.65 -15.71 -13.90
N THR A 332 23.51 -14.62 -14.66
CA THR A 332 24.64 -13.81 -15.17
C THR A 332 25.07 -12.70 -14.22
N ILE A 333 24.27 -12.40 -13.20
CA ILE A 333 24.50 -11.30 -12.26
C ILE A 333 25.00 -11.81 -10.92
N ALA A 334 26.00 -11.14 -10.36
CA ALA A 334 26.53 -11.50 -9.04
C ALA A 334 25.48 -11.28 -7.93
N PRO A 335 25.39 -12.20 -6.93
CA PRO A 335 24.47 -12.04 -5.82
C PRO A 335 24.76 -10.78 -5.01
N GLN A 336 23.72 -10.12 -4.53
CA GLN A 336 23.84 -8.88 -3.76
C GLN A 336 22.84 -8.79 -2.61
N ARG A 337 23.14 -7.87 -1.67
CA ARG A 337 22.30 -7.65 -0.48
C ARG A 337 21.36 -6.46 -0.59
N ARG A 338 21.59 -5.53 -1.51
CA ARG A 338 20.72 -4.35 -1.66
C ARG A 338 19.38 -4.78 -2.23
N MET A 339 18.29 -4.37 -1.57
CA MET A 339 16.95 -4.64 -2.08
C MET A 339 16.66 -3.78 -3.32
N PHE A 340 16.01 -4.38 -4.30
CA PHE A 340 15.62 -3.69 -5.52
C PHE A 340 14.45 -2.76 -5.28
N ARG A 341 14.32 -1.73 -6.12
CA ARG A 341 13.22 -0.75 -6.16
C ARG A 341 12.97 -0.06 -4.82
N THR A 342 14.02 0.07 -4.03
CA THR A 342 13.96 0.66 -2.70
C THR A 342 15.00 1.78 -2.62
N PRO A 343 14.62 3.06 -2.76
CA PRO A 343 15.54 4.17 -2.63
C PRO A 343 16.00 4.31 -1.17
N ASP A 344 17.32 4.53 -0.98
CA ASP A 344 17.86 4.75 0.38
C ASP A 344 17.48 6.14 0.92
N HIS A 345 17.14 7.10 0.05
CA HIS A 345 16.80 8.47 0.40
C HIS A 345 15.59 8.95 -0.39
N TYR A 346 14.58 9.50 0.29
CA TYR A 346 13.45 10.15 -0.36
C TYR A 346 12.84 11.20 0.56
N GLY A 347 12.11 12.13 -0.02
CA GLY A 347 11.50 13.19 0.76
C GLY A 347 10.52 14.02 -0.06
N TYR A 348 9.88 14.95 0.63
CA TYR A 348 8.94 15.87 0.02
C TYR A 348 8.91 17.22 0.77
N PHE A 349 8.37 18.23 0.11
CA PHE A 349 7.92 19.44 0.75
C PHE A 349 6.58 19.90 0.18
N LEU A 350 5.82 20.60 1.01
CA LEU A 350 4.58 21.27 0.68
C LEU A 350 4.67 22.71 1.22
N LEU A 351 4.36 23.67 0.39
CA LEU A 351 4.35 25.07 0.79
C LEU A 351 3.06 25.73 0.27
N ASN A 352 2.28 26.28 1.20
CA ASN A 352 1.13 27.10 0.90
C ASN A 352 1.37 28.52 1.44
N ILE A 353 1.24 29.51 0.57
CA ILE A 353 1.40 30.91 0.93
C ILE A 353 0.12 31.67 0.50
N GLU A 354 -0.45 32.44 1.40
CA GLU A 354 -1.53 33.40 1.13
C GLU A 354 -1.01 34.83 1.34
N PRO A 355 -0.26 35.38 0.36
CA PRO A 355 0.42 36.67 0.52
C PRO A 355 -0.56 37.83 0.61
N VAL A 356 -1.70 37.71 -0.04
CA VAL A 356 -2.86 38.62 0.05
C VAL A 356 -4.14 37.79 0.10
N LYS A 357 -5.17 38.35 0.69
CA LYS A 357 -6.47 37.69 0.82
C LYS A 357 -6.96 37.16 -0.53
N HIS A 358 -7.45 35.91 -0.55
CA HIS A 358 -7.98 35.22 -1.73
C HIS A 358 -6.93 34.77 -2.76
N PHE A 359 -5.67 35.07 -2.60
CA PHE A 359 -4.63 34.61 -3.53
C PHE A 359 -3.73 33.58 -2.84
N HIS A 360 -3.66 32.37 -3.39
CA HIS A 360 -2.89 31.27 -2.85
C HIS A 360 -1.83 30.81 -3.83
N ILE A 361 -0.64 30.59 -3.33
CA ILE A 361 0.47 29.96 -4.04
C ILE A 361 0.70 28.61 -3.36
N LEU A 362 0.44 27.51 -4.07
CA LEU A 362 0.71 26.17 -3.61
C LEU A 362 1.87 25.60 -4.41
N THR A 363 2.87 25.11 -3.72
CA THR A 363 3.99 24.44 -4.38
C THR A 363 4.36 23.21 -3.57
N ASN A 364 4.70 22.14 -4.25
CA ASN A 364 5.16 20.91 -3.66
C ASN A 364 6.33 20.34 -4.47
N GLY A 365 7.20 19.66 -3.79
CA GLY A 365 8.27 18.91 -4.42
C GLY A 365 8.40 17.53 -3.81
N LYS A 366 8.81 16.57 -4.62
CA LYS A 366 9.11 15.20 -4.22
C LYS A 366 10.49 14.82 -4.76
N VAL A 367 11.36 14.36 -3.87
CA VAL A 367 12.66 13.80 -4.25
C VAL A 367 12.62 12.28 -4.04
N THR A 368 13.04 11.53 -5.06
CA THR A 368 13.27 10.09 -4.99
C THR A 368 14.75 9.85 -5.29
N GLY A 369 15.48 9.34 -4.31
CA GLY A 369 16.89 9.01 -4.43
C GLY A 369 17.13 7.87 -5.41
N ASN A 370 18.39 7.61 -5.69
CA ASN A 370 18.77 6.48 -6.52
C ASN A 370 18.37 5.15 -5.85
N MET A 371 17.96 4.21 -6.67
CA MET A 371 17.67 2.84 -6.26
C MET A 371 18.24 1.86 -7.27
N LEU A 372 18.39 0.61 -6.86
CA LEU A 372 18.81 -0.46 -7.74
C LEU A 372 17.55 -1.09 -8.38
N VAL A 373 17.59 -1.28 -9.68
CA VAL A 373 16.51 -1.94 -10.43
C VAL A 373 17.08 -3.01 -11.34
N GLN A 374 16.29 -4.05 -11.53
CA GLN A 374 16.55 -5.12 -12.50
C GLN A 374 16.10 -4.63 -13.88
N HIS A 375 16.86 -4.95 -14.90
CA HIS A 375 16.53 -4.75 -16.31
C HIS A 375 16.80 -6.07 -17.01
N PHE A 376 15.74 -6.76 -17.37
CA PHE A 376 15.83 -8.10 -17.97
C PHE A 376 16.20 -8.04 -19.45
N ALA A 377 16.88 -9.08 -19.91
CA ALA A 377 17.20 -9.25 -21.32
C ALA A 377 15.94 -9.31 -22.20
N GLY A 378 16.10 -8.96 -23.47
CA GLY A 378 15.04 -8.84 -24.47
C GLY A 378 15.28 -7.60 -25.29
N TYR A 379 14.87 -6.44 -24.82
CA TYR A 379 15.22 -5.15 -25.42
C TYR A 379 16.71 -4.83 -25.31
N ILE A 380 17.33 -5.21 -24.20
CA ILE A 380 18.79 -5.21 -24.02
C ILE A 380 19.34 -6.63 -24.24
N PRO A 381 20.62 -6.79 -24.63
CA PRO A 381 21.16 -8.10 -25.00
C PRO A 381 21.31 -9.09 -23.85
N GLU A 382 21.44 -8.62 -22.61
CA GLU A 382 21.66 -9.44 -21.41
C GLU A 382 21.09 -8.73 -20.16
N ASP A 383 20.77 -9.50 -19.13
CA ASP A 383 20.30 -8.99 -17.85
C ASP A 383 21.27 -7.99 -17.24
N LYS A 384 20.76 -6.92 -16.65
CA LYS A 384 21.58 -5.85 -16.09
C LYS A 384 20.99 -5.26 -14.81
N GLU A 385 21.85 -4.96 -13.84
CA GLU A 385 21.52 -4.10 -12.71
C GLU A 385 21.74 -2.64 -13.08
N VAL A 386 20.72 -1.83 -12.87
CA VAL A 386 20.76 -0.39 -13.14
C VAL A 386 20.56 0.38 -11.84
N THR A 387 21.45 1.32 -11.57
CA THR A 387 21.23 2.32 -10.54
C THR A 387 20.52 3.52 -11.15
N THR A 388 19.30 3.79 -10.69
CA THR A 388 18.46 4.87 -11.22
C THR A 388 19.06 6.24 -10.91
N PRO A 389 18.78 7.27 -11.73
CA PRO A 389 19.06 8.66 -11.34
C PRO A 389 18.20 9.09 -10.15
N VAL A 390 18.56 10.21 -9.55
CA VAL A 390 17.71 10.90 -8.57
C VAL A 390 16.65 11.69 -9.32
N PHE A 391 15.37 11.55 -8.93
CA PHE A 391 14.27 12.32 -9.49
C PHE A 391 13.85 13.42 -8.52
N PHE A 392 13.57 14.60 -9.06
CA PHE A 392 12.96 15.69 -8.32
C PHE A 392 11.79 16.25 -9.12
N GLU A 393 10.59 15.92 -8.69
CA GLU A 393 9.33 16.41 -9.24
C GLU A 393 8.95 17.69 -8.49
N TRP A 394 8.69 18.77 -9.18
CA TRP A 394 8.31 20.05 -8.58
C TRP A 394 7.07 20.61 -9.27
N ASP A 395 6.02 20.84 -8.48
CA ASP A 395 4.74 21.39 -8.95
C ASP A 395 4.49 22.77 -8.37
N VAL A 396 3.86 23.63 -9.15
CA VAL A 396 3.42 24.97 -8.74
C VAL A 396 1.99 25.20 -9.21
N LYS A 397 1.12 25.66 -8.30
CA LYS A 397 -0.26 26.03 -8.56
C LYS A 397 -0.54 27.41 -7.97
N LEU A 398 -1.13 28.28 -8.76
CA LEU A 398 -1.67 29.58 -8.35
C LEU A 398 -3.19 29.48 -8.32
N CYS A 399 -3.81 30.00 -7.25
CA CYS A 399 -5.26 30.02 -7.10
C CYS A 399 -5.71 31.41 -6.71
N TYR A 400 -6.84 31.83 -7.25
CA TYR A 400 -7.53 33.06 -6.86
C TYR A 400 -9.00 32.77 -6.57
N ASP A 401 -9.43 33.09 -5.34
CA ASP A 401 -10.79 32.89 -4.85
C ASP A 401 -11.63 34.15 -5.07
N ILE A 402 -12.69 34.06 -5.87
CA ILE A 402 -13.65 35.15 -6.16
C ILE A 402 -14.92 34.87 -5.37
N PRO A 403 -15.23 35.60 -4.29
CA PRO A 403 -16.53 35.51 -3.63
C PRO A 403 -17.63 35.98 -4.57
N ILE A 404 -18.60 35.11 -4.90
CA ILE A 404 -19.70 35.47 -5.80
C ILE A 404 -20.94 35.92 -5.01
N TYR A 405 -21.39 35.06 -4.09
CA TYR A 405 -22.60 35.34 -3.31
C TYR A 405 -22.64 34.47 -2.03
N LYS A 406 -22.84 35.11 -0.86
CA LYS A 406 -22.97 34.47 0.46
C LYS A 406 -21.91 33.38 0.71
N HIS A 407 -22.25 32.11 0.41
CA HIS A 407 -21.39 30.94 0.63
C HIS A 407 -20.70 30.41 -0.63
N TYR A 408 -20.99 31.02 -1.80
CA TYR A 408 -20.43 30.58 -3.08
C TYR A 408 -19.13 31.32 -3.40
N THR A 409 -18.09 30.57 -3.65
CA THR A 409 -16.78 31.09 -4.06
C THR A 409 -16.34 30.41 -5.34
N LEU A 410 -15.96 31.18 -6.36
CA LEU A 410 -15.37 30.71 -7.60
C LEU A 410 -13.83 30.70 -7.43
N GLU A 411 -13.19 29.54 -7.42
CA GLU A 411 -11.74 29.43 -7.48
C GLU A 411 -11.32 29.31 -8.94
N ILE A 412 -10.47 30.23 -9.41
CA ILE A 412 -9.74 30.10 -10.66
C ILE A 412 -8.33 29.66 -10.32
N ASN A 413 -7.84 28.62 -10.99
CA ASN A 413 -6.50 28.12 -10.74
C ASN A 413 -5.75 27.79 -12.04
N ALA A 414 -4.43 27.93 -12.01
CA ALA A 414 -3.53 27.51 -13.06
C ALA A 414 -2.21 27.03 -12.46
N GLY A 415 -1.51 26.14 -13.16
CA GLY A 415 -0.27 25.64 -12.65
C GLY A 415 0.53 24.81 -13.63
N VAL A 416 1.64 24.32 -13.12
CA VAL A 416 2.57 23.45 -13.84
C VAL A 416 2.90 22.27 -12.93
N LYS A 417 2.71 21.06 -13.43
CA LYS A 417 3.23 19.83 -12.83
C LYS A 417 4.57 19.49 -13.44
N ASN A 418 5.45 18.92 -12.63
CA ASN A 418 6.81 18.55 -13.02
C ASN A 418 7.53 19.71 -13.74
N LEU A 419 7.64 20.87 -13.06
CA LEU A 419 8.23 22.11 -13.60
C LEU A 419 9.63 21.91 -14.20
N LEU A 420 10.43 21.00 -13.63
CA LEU A 420 11.79 20.69 -14.08
C LEU A 420 11.85 19.69 -15.24
N ASP A 421 10.71 19.14 -15.65
CA ASP A 421 10.63 18.13 -16.71
C ASP A 421 11.49 16.88 -16.44
N HIS A 422 11.51 16.45 -15.16
CA HIS A 422 12.37 15.38 -14.68
C HIS A 422 11.60 14.06 -14.58
N PHE A 423 11.65 13.25 -15.62
CA PHE A 423 10.94 11.97 -15.73
C PHE A 423 11.81 10.89 -16.36
N GLN A 424 11.38 9.63 -16.27
CA GLN A 424 12.11 8.52 -16.89
C GLN A 424 12.00 8.61 -18.41
N GLN A 425 13.15 8.61 -19.11
CA GLN A 425 13.23 8.75 -20.57
C GLN A 425 13.73 7.49 -21.26
N ASP A 426 14.32 6.56 -20.53
CA ASP A 426 14.94 5.32 -21.01
C ASP A 426 14.01 4.10 -20.91
N LEU A 427 12.70 4.31 -21.10
CA LEU A 427 11.74 3.22 -21.18
C LEU A 427 12.00 2.34 -22.39
N ASP A 428 11.96 1.05 -22.19
CA ASP A 428 12.00 0.08 -23.27
C ASP A 428 10.80 0.24 -24.21
N LYS A 429 11.02 -0.13 -25.48
CA LYS A 429 10.02 0.01 -26.56
C LYS A 429 9.93 -1.27 -27.37
N GLY A 430 8.79 -1.47 -28.02
CA GLY A 430 8.59 -2.62 -28.92
C GLY A 430 8.14 -3.88 -28.20
N MET A 431 8.28 -5.01 -28.88
CA MET A 431 7.77 -6.31 -28.44
C MET A 431 8.66 -6.95 -27.35
N ASP A 432 9.97 -6.74 -27.47
CA ASP A 432 10.97 -7.36 -26.59
C ASP A 432 11.27 -6.52 -25.32
N ARG A 433 10.43 -5.49 -25.06
CA ARG A 433 10.62 -4.61 -23.91
C ARG A 433 10.48 -5.37 -22.59
N ASP A 434 11.24 -4.97 -21.60
CA ASP A 434 10.94 -5.27 -20.20
C ASP A 434 9.84 -4.34 -19.70
N ALA A 435 8.60 -4.84 -19.62
CA ALA A 435 7.46 -4.08 -19.11
C ALA A 435 7.63 -3.70 -17.62
N GLY A 436 8.48 -4.40 -16.90
CA GLY A 436 8.86 -4.13 -15.51
C GLY A 436 9.88 -3.00 -15.35
N TYR A 437 10.60 -2.59 -16.42
CA TYR A 437 11.62 -1.54 -16.34
C TYR A 437 11.02 -0.12 -16.30
N ILE A 438 10.12 0.08 -15.34
CA ILE A 438 9.52 1.38 -15.03
C ILE A 438 9.90 1.72 -13.60
N TYR A 439 10.68 2.79 -13.39
CA TYR A 439 11.26 3.13 -12.09
C TYR A 439 11.18 4.62 -11.72
N GLY A 440 10.83 5.47 -12.65
CA GLY A 440 10.78 6.93 -12.49
C GLY A 440 9.40 7.51 -12.75
N PRO A 441 9.24 8.82 -12.55
CA PRO A 441 8.04 9.53 -12.97
C PRO A 441 7.77 9.34 -14.47
N ALA A 442 6.53 9.07 -14.83
CA ALA A 442 6.14 8.83 -16.23
C ALA A 442 5.59 10.09 -16.92
N THR A 443 5.24 11.13 -16.16
CA THR A 443 4.57 12.32 -16.70
C THR A 443 5.57 13.45 -16.91
N PRO A 444 5.74 13.95 -18.14
CA PRO A 444 6.55 15.14 -18.43
C PRO A 444 5.89 16.39 -17.88
N ARG A 445 6.56 17.54 -18.04
CA ARG A 445 6.01 18.84 -17.68
C ARG A 445 4.63 19.05 -18.28
N THR A 446 3.65 19.34 -17.42
CA THR A 446 2.25 19.47 -17.81
C THR A 446 1.68 20.76 -17.28
N PHE A 447 1.12 21.61 -18.15
CA PHE A 447 0.40 22.83 -17.79
C PHE A 447 -1.08 22.50 -17.60
N PHE A 448 -1.69 23.11 -16.61
CA PHE A 448 -3.12 22.95 -16.36
C PHE A 448 -3.77 24.28 -15.93
N ALA A 449 -5.06 24.40 -16.20
CA ALA A 449 -5.93 25.44 -15.67
C ALA A 449 -7.27 24.82 -15.29
N GLY A 450 -7.92 25.40 -14.30
CA GLY A 450 -9.20 24.89 -13.81
C GLY A 450 -10.04 25.97 -13.12
N VAL A 451 -11.33 25.66 -13.00
CA VAL A 451 -12.30 26.47 -12.29
C VAL A 451 -13.07 25.56 -11.34
N ASN A 452 -13.19 25.95 -10.07
CA ASN A 452 -13.90 25.21 -9.04
C ASN A 452 -14.96 26.13 -8.40
N LEU A 453 -16.20 25.64 -8.28
CA LEU A 453 -17.23 26.31 -7.49
C LEU A 453 -17.26 25.65 -6.08
N LYS A 454 -16.93 26.44 -5.06
CA LYS A 454 -17.05 26.06 -3.65
C LYS A 454 -18.41 26.53 -3.13
N ILE A 455 -19.16 25.63 -2.47
CA ILE A 455 -20.52 25.82 -1.98
C ILE A 455 -20.52 25.79 -0.45
#